data_40b368c21742bfce694a75350cee8dbc
#
_entry.id   40b368c21742bfce694a75350cee8dbc
#
_cell.length_a   1.000
_cell.length_b   1.000
_cell.length_c   1.000
_cell.angle_alpha   90.00
_cell.angle_beta   90.00
_cell.angle_gamma   90.00
#
_symmetry.space_group_name_H-M   'P 1'
#
loop_
_entity.id
_entity.type
_entity.pdbx_description
1 polymer ?
#
loop_
_entity_poly.entity_id
_entity_poly.type
_entity_poly.pdbx_seq_one_letter_code
_entity_poly.pdbx_strand_id
1 'polypeptide(L)'
;MPATKQQIRQIIADNNLNSVADVYSLLRDSFKDILQELMEAELDASLGYEKNRKGDTPTSNKRNGHSPKTLKSQYGEFQIGVPRDRDGEFEPKLIPKYQRDISGIEEKVISLYARGMSTRDIHDQIQELYGMGLPAEMVSKITDRTLPEIKEWQSRPLNPTYPFVFMDCIHYKVREDGRILSRAAYIVLGITADGYKDILSITVGANETSKFWLGMLNDLKNRGVQDVLFFCVDGLAGFKEAIAAVYPDAQIQRCVIHMLRNSFKYVNYSDLKKFSSDFKSVYNAPNETAALSELEKIKGEWGKKYPYAVSNWENNWEDVSSFFQFSDDIRRIMYTTNIIEGLNRQYRKVTKTKSVFPSDTALEKMLYLASGNVVKKWTQRYRNWDQVLNQMIVLYGDRLTRYL
;
A
#
# COMPACT_ATOMS: atom_id res chain seq x y z
N MET A 1 -21.60 -6.54 -6.90
CA MET A 1 -21.05 -7.88 -6.65
C MET A 1 -20.19 -8.27 -7.83
N PRO A 2 -19.01 -8.84 -7.66
CA PRO A 2 -18.26 -9.37 -8.80
C PRO A 2 -19.08 -10.48 -9.46
N ALA A 3 -19.06 -10.53 -10.79
CA ALA A 3 -19.76 -11.55 -11.54
C ALA A 3 -19.27 -12.95 -11.14
N THR A 4 -20.18 -13.88 -10.92
CA THR A 4 -19.84 -15.27 -10.59
C THR A 4 -19.19 -15.94 -11.80
N LYS A 5 -18.41 -17.03 -11.57
CA LYS A 5 -17.83 -17.81 -12.68
C LYS A 5 -18.88 -18.25 -13.71
N GLN A 6 -20.10 -18.51 -13.27
CA GLN A 6 -21.23 -18.91 -14.13
C GLN A 6 -21.68 -17.75 -15.00
N GLN A 7 -21.83 -16.54 -14.43
CA GLN A 7 -22.15 -15.32 -15.20
C GLN A 7 -21.05 -14.97 -16.20
N ILE A 8 -19.77 -15.13 -15.84
CA ILE A 8 -18.65 -14.89 -16.77
C ILE A 8 -18.70 -15.88 -17.94
N ARG A 9 -18.93 -17.16 -17.69
CA ARG A 9 -19.10 -18.17 -18.75
C ARG A 9 -20.27 -17.87 -19.66
N GLN A 10 -21.38 -17.41 -19.10
CA GLN A 10 -22.56 -17.00 -19.85
C GLN A 10 -22.23 -15.80 -20.77
N ILE A 11 -21.57 -14.76 -20.25
CA ILE A 11 -21.13 -13.60 -21.04
C ILE A 11 -20.22 -14.02 -22.19
N ILE A 12 -19.28 -14.94 -21.95
CA ILE A 12 -18.38 -15.46 -22.98
C ILE A 12 -19.16 -16.17 -24.08
N ALA A 13 -20.13 -17.02 -23.70
CA ALA A 13 -20.96 -17.79 -24.65
C ALA A 13 -21.91 -16.88 -25.44
N ASP A 14 -22.60 -15.96 -24.76
CA ASP A 14 -23.59 -15.07 -25.37
C ASP A 14 -22.97 -14.09 -26.37
N ASN A 15 -21.70 -13.72 -26.16
CA ASN A 15 -21.00 -12.75 -27.02
C ASN A 15 -19.92 -13.38 -27.90
N ASN A 16 -19.81 -14.73 -27.95
CA ASN A 16 -18.81 -15.45 -28.75
C ASN A 16 -17.37 -14.93 -28.57
N LEU A 17 -16.94 -14.67 -27.33
CA LEU A 17 -15.65 -14.10 -27.03
C LEU A 17 -14.54 -15.15 -27.20
N ASN A 18 -13.75 -15.04 -28.26
CA ASN A 18 -12.68 -15.97 -28.59
C ASN A 18 -11.28 -15.36 -28.53
N SER A 19 -11.19 -14.03 -28.44
CA SER A 19 -9.93 -13.29 -28.40
C SER A 19 -9.98 -12.11 -27.43
N VAL A 20 -8.81 -11.59 -27.07
CA VAL A 20 -8.69 -10.36 -26.29
C VAL A 20 -9.32 -9.17 -27.03
N ALA A 21 -9.26 -9.16 -28.36
CA ALA A 21 -9.89 -8.12 -29.18
C ALA A 21 -11.43 -8.14 -29.04
N ASP A 22 -12.06 -9.33 -28.96
CA ASP A 22 -13.50 -9.48 -28.75
C ASP A 22 -13.90 -8.92 -27.37
N VAL A 23 -13.10 -9.20 -26.35
CA VAL A 23 -13.31 -8.64 -25.01
C VAL A 23 -13.24 -7.12 -25.03
N TYR A 24 -12.24 -6.53 -25.69
CA TYR A 24 -12.15 -5.06 -25.84
C TYR A 24 -13.32 -4.47 -26.62
N SER A 25 -13.80 -5.15 -27.65
CA SER A 25 -14.99 -4.75 -28.41
C SER A 25 -16.24 -4.74 -27.53
N LEU A 26 -16.48 -5.81 -26.78
CA LEU A 26 -17.60 -5.91 -25.83
C LEU A 26 -17.54 -4.81 -24.78
N LEU A 27 -16.38 -4.55 -24.20
CA LEU A 27 -16.19 -3.49 -23.20
C LEU A 27 -16.44 -2.11 -23.80
N ARG A 28 -15.95 -1.85 -25.03
CA ARG A 28 -16.21 -0.60 -25.74
C ARG A 28 -17.70 -0.38 -25.98
N ASP A 29 -18.41 -1.39 -26.48
CA ASP A 29 -19.82 -1.29 -26.83
C ASP A 29 -20.67 -1.16 -25.55
N SER A 30 -20.39 -1.93 -24.51
CA SER A 30 -21.05 -1.79 -23.20
C SER A 30 -20.80 -0.41 -22.58
N PHE A 31 -19.59 0.13 -22.71
CA PHE A 31 -19.24 1.45 -22.20
C PHE A 31 -19.98 2.55 -22.97
N LYS A 32 -20.07 2.43 -24.29
CA LYS A 32 -20.87 3.32 -25.15
C LYS A 32 -22.33 3.36 -24.71
N ASP A 33 -22.95 2.18 -24.52
CA ASP A 33 -24.37 2.07 -24.16
C ASP A 33 -24.63 2.69 -22.78
N ILE A 34 -23.76 2.44 -21.81
CA ILE A 34 -23.86 3.05 -20.47
C ILE A 34 -23.77 4.58 -20.56
N LEU A 35 -22.84 5.12 -21.36
CA LEU A 35 -22.70 6.57 -21.54
C LEU A 35 -23.92 7.18 -22.22
N GLN A 36 -24.49 6.47 -23.21
CA GLN A 36 -25.69 6.91 -23.92
C GLN A 36 -26.87 7.01 -22.96
N GLU A 37 -27.12 5.99 -22.13
CA GLU A 37 -28.20 5.97 -21.15
C GLU A 37 -28.03 7.04 -20.05
N LEU A 38 -26.80 7.25 -19.60
CA LEU A 38 -26.52 8.30 -18.61
C LEU A 38 -26.84 9.71 -19.17
N MET A 39 -26.49 9.98 -20.42
CA MET A 39 -26.83 11.26 -21.05
C MET A 39 -28.33 11.43 -21.27
N GLU A 40 -29.06 10.36 -21.63
CA GLU A 40 -30.53 10.40 -21.70
C GLU A 40 -31.14 10.71 -20.33
N ALA A 41 -30.65 10.07 -19.27
CA ALA A 41 -31.10 10.35 -17.91
C ALA A 41 -30.79 11.80 -17.47
N GLU A 42 -29.68 12.36 -17.91
CA GLU A 42 -29.32 13.75 -17.65
C GLU A 42 -30.28 14.72 -18.35
N LEU A 43 -30.64 14.44 -19.61
CA LEU A 43 -31.66 15.21 -20.33
C LEU A 43 -33.07 15.06 -19.69
N ASP A 44 -33.43 13.84 -19.22
CA ASP A 44 -34.70 13.60 -18.50
C ASP A 44 -34.77 14.46 -17.23
N ALA A 45 -33.69 14.49 -16.45
CA ALA A 45 -33.58 15.32 -15.26
C ALA A 45 -33.68 16.82 -15.57
N SER A 46 -33.07 17.26 -16.66
CA SER A 46 -33.08 18.65 -17.10
C SER A 46 -34.48 19.10 -17.56
N LEU A 47 -35.19 18.24 -18.31
CA LEU A 47 -36.53 18.53 -18.80
C LEU A 47 -37.65 18.25 -17.77
N GLY A 48 -37.34 17.49 -16.71
CA GLY A 48 -38.29 17.07 -15.69
C GLY A 48 -39.29 15.98 -16.15
N TYR A 49 -39.00 15.29 -17.26
CA TYR A 49 -39.81 14.18 -17.75
C TYR A 49 -38.99 13.15 -18.52
N GLU A 50 -39.39 11.89 -18.41
CA GLU A 50 -38.78 10.76 -19.10
C GLU A 50 -39.19 10.68 -20.59
N LYS A 51 -38.33 10.01 -21.38
CA LYS A 51 -38.62 9.73 -22.79
C LYS A 51 -39.93 8.93 -22.92
N ASN A 52 -40.76 9.30 -23.90
CA ASN A 52 -42.07 8.68 -24.19
C ASN A 52 -43.18 8.92 -23.12
N ARG A 53 -43.03 9.87 -22.19
CA ARG A 53 -44.10 10.26 -21.28
C ARG A 53 -45.36 10.70 -22.05
N LYS A 54 -46.50 10.07 -21.76
CA LYS A 54 -47.82 10.45 -22.29
C LYS A 54 -48.47 11.41 -21.29
N GLY A 55 -48.89 12.59 -21.75
CA GLY A 55 -49.56 13.60 -20.92
C GLY A 55 -48.82 14.93 -20.88
N ASP A 56 -49.31 15.85 -20.02
CA ASP A 56 -48.69 17.18 -19.88
C ASP A 56 -47.28 17.10 -19.34
N THR A 57 -46.37 17.86 -19.96
CA THR A 57 -44.96 17.97 -19.56
C THR A 57 -44.77 19.20 -18.67
N PRO A 58 -43.89 19.16 -17.65
CA PRO A 58 -43.65 20.28 -16.73
C PRO A 58 -42.97 21.49 -17.40
N THR A 59 -42.49 21.34 -18.63
CA THR A 59 -41.85 22.41 -19.42
C THR A 59 -42.35 22.43 -20.86
N SER A 60 -42.30 23.61 -21.51
CA SER A 60 -42.55 23.78 -22.94
C SER A 60 -41.39 23.26 -23.80
N ASN A 61 -40.21 23.12 -23.24
CA ASN A 61 -39.04 22.60 -23.93
C ASN A 61 -39.19 21.11 -24.23
N LYS A 62 -38.78 20.69 -25.41
CA LYS A 62 -38.95 19.31 -25.90
C LYS A 62 -37.61 18.72 -26.34
N ARG A 63 -37.52 17.39 -26.36
CA ARG A 63 -36.43 16.67 -26.96
C ARG A 63 -36.28 16.99 -28.43
N ASN A 64 -35.05 17.16 -28.92
CA ASN A 64 -34.76 17.52 -30.32
C ASN A 64 -33.73 16.59 -30.95
N GLY A 65 -33.92 15.29 -30.77
CA GLY A 65 -33.00 14.29 -31.32
C GLY A 65 -31.61 14.29 -30.72
N HIS A 66 -30.61 13.82 -31.50
CA HIS A 66 -29.24 13.62 -31.04
C HIS A 66 -28.26 14.25 -32.03
N SER A 67 -27.11 14.70 -31.52
CA SER A 67 -25.96 15.07 -32.32
C SER A 67 -24.86 13.98 -32.22
N PRO A 68 -24.35 13.47 -33.34
CA PRO A 68 -23.27 12.49 -33.31
C PRO A 68 -21.98 13.12 -32.79
N LYS A 69 -21.29 12.41 -31.87
CA LYS A 69 -20.02 12.81 -31.29
C LYS A 69 -19.10 11.60 -31.19
N THR A 70 -17.92 11.70 -31.78
CA THR A 70 -16.87 10.66 -31.66
C THR A 70 -16.07 10.89 -30.40
N LEU A 71 -15.98 9.84 -29.58
CA LEU A 71 -15.18 9.81 -28.35
C LEU A 71 -14.02 8.83 -28.48
N LYS A 72 -12.88 9.19 -27.91
CA LYS A 72 -11.74 8.32 -27.70
C LYS A 72 -11.76 7.78 -26.27
N SER A 73 -11.74 6.46 -26.14
CA SER A 73 -11.63 5.78 -24.85
C SER A 73 -10.44 4.83 -24.87
N GLN A 74 -10.09 4.27 -23.71
CA GLN A 74 -9.09 3.21 -23.61
C GLN A 74 -9.50 1.91 -24.35
N TYR A 75 -10.79 1.74 -24.66
CA TYR A 75 -11.31 0.60 -25.42
C TYR A 75 -11.36 0.87 -26.93
N GLY A 76 -10.91 2.03 -27.37
CA GLY A 76 -10.95 2.49 -28.77
C GLY A 76 -11.91 3.66 -28.99
N GLU A 77 -12.02 4.08 -30.24
CA GLU A 77 -12.95 5.13 -30.65
C GLU A 77 -14.37 4.56 -30.87
N PHE A 78 -15.37 5.32 -30.46
CA PHE A 78 -16.76 5.02 -30.74
C PHE A 78 -17.59 6.30 -30.88
N GLN A 79 -18.74 6.16 -31.54
CA GLN A 79 -19.66 7.28 -31.75
C GLN A 79 -20.86 7.16 -30.82
N ILE A 80 -21.21 8.27 -30.17
CA ILE A 80 -22.42 8.41 -29.34
C ILE A 80 -23.35 9.46 -29.91
N GLY A 81 -24.63 9.36 -29.56
CA GLY A 81 -25.64 10.38 -29.86
C GLY A 81 -25.80 11.30 -28.63
N VAL A 82 -25.27 12.49 -28.66
CA VAL A 82 -25.49 13.48 -27.59
C VAL A 82 -26.93 14.00 -27.70
N PRO A 83 -27.79 13.78 -26.68
CA PRO A 83 -29.17 14.24 -26.75
C PRO A 83 -29.28 15.77 -26.73
N ARG A 84 -30.29 16.33 -27.33
CA ARG A 84 -30.55 17.76 -27.43
C ARG A 84 -31.99 18.09 -27.05
N ASP A 85 -32.16 19.25 -26.50
CA ASP A 85 -33.46 19.90 -26.32
C ASP A 85 -33.77 20.86 -27.48
N ARG A 86 -34.99 21.30 -27.56
CA ARG A 86 -35.45 22.16 -28.65
C ARG A 86 -34.97 23.61 -28.50
N ASP A 87 -34.87 24.08 -27.28
CA ASP A 87 -34.49 25.45 -26.96
C ASP A 87 -32.98 25.64 -26.94
N GLY A 88 -32.17 24.53 -26.97
CA GLY A 88 -30.70 24.54 -27.01
C GLY A 88 -30.07 24.92 -25.68
N GLU A 89 -30.79 24.84 -24.57
CA GLU A 89 -30.33 25.18 -23.23
C GLU A 89 -29.67 24.00 -22.52
N PHE A 90 -29.94 22.77 -22.98
CA PHE A 90 -29.33 21.59 -22.38
C PHE A 90 -27.85 21.46 -22.77
N GLU A 91 -27.00 21.57 -21.79
CA GLU A 91 -25.56 21.23 -21.91
C GLU A 91 -25.25 19.97 -21.10
N PRO A 92 -24.85 18.85 -21.77
CA PRO A 92 -24.47 17.63 -21.07
C PRO A 92 -23.29 17.88 -20.15
N LYS A 93 -23.43 17.56 -18.87
CA LYS A 93 -22.36 17.63 -17.87
C LYS A 93 -21.45 16.42 -17.95
N LEU A 94 -22.04 15.23 -18.28
CA LEU A 94 -21.31 13.97 -18.37
C LEU A 94 -20.21 14.03 -19.42
N ILE A 95 -20.50 14.61 -20.60
CA ILE A 95 -19.54 14.75 -21.70
C ILE A 95 -19.66 16.16 -22.27
N PRO A 96 -18.94 17.13 -21.70
CA PRO A 96 -18.97 18.52 -22.13
C PRO A 96 -18.73 18.69 -23.62
N LYS A 97 -19.29 19.75 -24.20
CA LYS A 97 -19.35 20.02 -25.66
C LYS A 97 -18.03 19.81 -26.40
N TYR A 98 -16.90 20.16 -25.81
CA TYR A 98 -15.59 20.09 -26.45
C TYR A 98 -14.73 18.89 -26.04
N GLN A 99 -15.17 18.09 -25.07
CA GLN A 99 -14.42 16.91 -24.63
C GLN A 99 -14.64 15.75 -25.59
N ARG A 100 -13.54 15.25 -26.18
CA ARG A 100 -13.54 14.10 -27.09
C ARG A 100 -12.70 12.93 -26.59
N ASP A 101 -11.82 13.17 -25.63
CA ASP A 101 -10.95 12.14 -25.05
C ASP A 101 -11.34 11.88 -23.60
N ILE A 102 -11.77 10.66 -23.34
CA ILE A 102 -12.17 10.15 -22.03
C ILE A 102 -11.27 8.99 -21.56
N SER A 103 -10.20 8.69 -22.30
CA SER A 103 -9.29 7.56 -22.05
C SER A 103 -8.53 7.69 -20.73
N GLY A 104 -8.28 8.87 -20.24
CA GLY A 104 -7.47 9.13 -19.05
C GLY A 104 -8.23 9.17 -17.72
N ILE A 105 -9.55 9.03 -17.72
CA ILE A 105 -10.35 9.18 -16.47
C ILE A 105 -10.07 8.06 -15.47
N GLU A 106 -9.96 6.82 -15.93
CA GLU A 106 -9.67 5.68 -15.05
C GLU A 106 -8.30 5.78 -14.41
N GLU A 107 -7.28 6.13 -15.18
CA GLU A 107 -5.93 6.35 -14.64
C GLU A 107 -5.91 7.47 -13.60
N LYS A 108 -6.69 8.54 -13.82
CA LYS A 108 -6.82 9.62 -12.85
C LYS A 108 -7.55 9.18 -11.58
N VAL A 109 -8.62 8.41 -11.71
CA VAL A 109 -9.32 7.80 -10.57
C VAL A 109 -8.35 6.95 -9.73
N ILE A 110 -7.59 6.06 -10.39
CA ILE A 110 -6.59 5.22 -9.73
C ILE A 110 -5.52 6.09 -9.07
N SER A 111 -5.04 7.13 -9.75
CA SER A 111 -4.03 8.06 -9.21
C SER A 111 -4.55 8.83 -7.99
N LEU A 112 -5.79 9.31 -8.01
CA LEU A 112 -6.42 10.00 -6.87
C LEU A 112 -6.63 9.05 -5.69
N TYR A 113 -7.10 7.82 -5.96
CA TYR A 113 -7.23 6.79 -4.95
C TYR A 113 -5.89 6.43 -4.30
N ALA A 114 -4.83 6.28 -5.10
CA ALA A 114 -3.46 6.03 -4.64
C ALA A 114 -2.89 7.16 -3.75
N ARG A 115 -3.46 8.36 -3.82
CA ARG A 115 -3.12 9.50 -2.96
C ARG A 115 -3.94 9.58 -1.69
N GLY A 116 -4.87 8.64 -1.48
CA GLY A 116 -5.66 8.53 -0.25
C GLY A 116 -7.06 9.15 -0.32
N MET A 117 -7.50 9.63 -1.48
CA MET A 117 -8.86 10.16 -1.61
C MET A 117 -9.92 9.07 -1.42
N SER A 118 -11.03 9.42 -0.78
CA SER A 118 -12.19 8.52 -0.69
C SER A 118 -12.90 8.43 -2.04
N THR A 119 -13.76 7.44 -2.20
CA THR A 119 -14.57 7.31 -3.42
C THR A 119 -15.49 8.52 -3.62
N ARG A 120 -15.92 9.17 -2.54
CA ARG A 120 -16.73 10.41 -2.59
C ARG A 120 -15.87 11.61 -3.01
N ASP A 121 -14.71 11.80 -2.39
CA ASP A 121 -13.80 12.89 -2.76
C ASP A 121 -13.36 12.77 -4.23
N ILE A 122 -13.20 11.54 -4.73
CA ILE A 122 -12.88 11.28 -6.15
C ILE A 122 -14.08 11.65 -7.04
N HIS A 123 -15.30 11.31 -6.61
CA HIS A 123 -16.52 11.76 -7.30
C HIS A 123 -16.54 13.27 -7.46
N ASP A 124 -16.37 14.00 -6.35
CA ASP A 124 -16.41 15.47 -6.31
C ASP A 124 -15.29 16.07 -7.17
N GLN A 125 -14.07 15.53 -7.07
CA GLN A 125 -12.91 16.00 -7.83
C GLN A 125 -13.04 15.75 -9.34
N ILE A 126 -13.60 14.59 -9.73
CA ILE A 126 -13.85 14.28 -11.14
C ILE A 126 -14.98 15.15 -11.67
N GLN A 127 -16.01 15.42 -10.85
CA GLN A 127 -17.08 16.34 -11.21
C GLN A 127 -16.56 17.77 -11.42
N GLU A 128 -15.68 18.25 -10.56
CA GLU A 128 -15.06 19.57 -10.71
C GLU A 128 -14.19 19.68 -11.98
N LEU A 129 -13.36 18.64 -12.24
CA LEU A 129 -12.43 18.66 -13.36
C LEU A 129 -13.06 18.40 -14.72
N TYR A 130 -14.10 17.55 -14.77
CA TYR A 130 -14.67 17.03 -16.03
C TYR A 130 -16.15 17.36 -16.20
N GLY A 131 -16.79 18.00 -15.20
CA GLY A 131 -18.21 18.26 -15.22
C GLY A 131 -19.09 17.02 -15.06
N MET A 132 -18.50 15.87 -14.72
CA MET A 132 -19.21 14.59 -14.58
C MET A 132 -18.86 13.93 -13.26
N GLY A 133 -19.86 13.63 -12.43
CA GLY A 133 -19.66 12.87 -11.21
C GLY A 133 -19.62 11.37 -11.49
N LEU A 134 -18.60 10.67 -10.99
CA LEU A 134 -18.55 9.22 -11.03
C LEU A 134 -19.18 8.66 -9.75
N PRO A 135 -20.25 7.84 -9.82
CA PRO A 135 -20.82 7.19 -8.64
C PRO A 135 -19.73 6.45 -7.84
N ALA A 136 -19.84 6.45 -6.51
CA ALA A 136 -18.88 5.79 -5.64
C ALA A 136 -18.65 4.30 -5.98
N GLU A 137 -19.71 3.62 -6.46
CA GLU A 137 -19.63 2.25 -6.96
C GLU A 137 -18.77 2.13 -8.21
N MET A 138 -18.84 3.10 -9.13
CA MET A 138 -18.04 3.14 -10.34
C MET A 138 -16.56 3.36 -9.98
N VAL A 139 -16.26 4.27 -9.06
CA VAL A 139 -14.90 4.48 -8.54
C VAL A 139 -14.36 3.19 -7.92
N SER A 140 -15.19 2.45 -7.16
CA SER A 140 -14.81 1.15 -6.62
C SER A 140 -14.50 0.14 -7.72
N LYS A 141 -15.35 0.00 -8.73
CA LYS A 141 -15.16 -0.90 -9.88
C LYS A 141 -13.88 -0.57 -10.66
N ILE A 142 -13.58 0.71 -10.89
CA ILE A 142 -12.36 1.15 -11.56
C ILE A 142 -11.14 0.73 -10.72
N THR A 143 -11.15 0.98 -9.41
CA THR A 143 -10.04 0.57 -8.54
C THR A 143 -9.93 -0.95 -8.37
N ASP A 144 -11.04 -1.70 -8.49
CA ASP A 144 -11.02 -3.18 -8.44
C ASP A 144 -10.28 -3.81 -9.64
N ARG A 145 -10.14 -3.09 -10.75
CA ARG A 145 -9.36 -3.55 -11.91
C ARG A 145 -7.87 -3.70 -11.60
N THR A 146 -7.37 -3.08 -10.55
CA THR A 146 -5.97 -3.27 -10.09
C THR A 146 -5.77 -4.58 -9.31
N LEU A 147 -6.82 -5.30 -8.91
CA LEU A 147 -6.71 -6.54 -8.14
C LEU A 147 -5.91 -7.65 -8.82
N PRO A 148 -6.02 -7.91 -10.13
CA PRO A 148 -5.16 -8.88 -10.82
C PRO A 148 -3.68 -8.50 -10.73
N GLU A 149 -3.34 -7.22 -10.95
CA GLU A 149 -1.97 -6.71 -10.86
C GLU A 149 -1.42 -6.83 -9.42
N ILE A 150 -2.26 -6.60 -8.42
CA ILE A 150 -1.89 -6.80 -7.00
C ILE A 150 -1.54 -8.25 -6.74
N LYS A 151 -2.34 -9.21 -7.24
CA LYS A 151 -2.09 -10.63 -7.07
C LYS A 151 -0.82 -11.08 -7.79
N GLU A 152 -0.59 -10.60 -9.00
CA GLU A 152 0.64 -10.84 -9.76
C GLU A 152 1.85 -10.29 -9.00
N TRP A 153 1.76 -9.06 -8.50
CA TRP A 153 2.81 -8.46 -7.69
C TRP A 153 3.07 -9.25 -6.39
N GLN A 154 2.02 -9.70 -5.69
CA GLN A 154 2.15 -10.49 -4.47
C GLN A 154 2.82 -11.85 -4.73
N SER A 155 2.61 -12.46 -5.90
CA SER A 155 3.18 -13.76 -6.29
C SER A 155 4.46 -13.67 -7.11
N ARG A 156 4.96 -12.46 -7.41
CA ARG A 156 6.15 -12.27 -8.25
C ARG A 156 7.37 -12.98 -7.66
N PRO A 157 8.27 -13.51 -8.49
CA PRO A 157 9.57 -13.99 -8.04
C PRO A 157 10.36 -12.88 -7.34
N LEU A 158 11.10 -13.24 -6.31
CA LEU A 158 11.97 -12.36 -5.55
C LEU A 158 13.44 -12.72 -5.82
N ASN A 159 14.35 -11.81 -5.47
CA ASN A 159 15.77 -12.09 -5.55
C ASN A 159 16.14 -13.23 -4.59
N PRO A 160 17.14 -14.05 -4.93
CA PRO A 160 17.53 -15.18 -4.09
C PRO A 160 18.12 -14.77 -2.75
N THR A 161 18.66 -13.55 -2.64
CA THR A 161 19.19 -13.03 -1.36
C THR A 161 18.80 -11.58 -1.11
N TYR A 162 18.56 -11.29 0.15
CA TYR A 162 18.38 -9.94 0.68
C TYR A 162 19.27 -9.79 1.91
N PRO A 163 20.36 -9.02 1.84
CA PRO A 163 21.24 -8.80 3.00
C PRO A 163 20.49 -8.29 4.24
N PHE A 164 19.52 -7.40 4.04
CA PHE A 164 18.71 -6.87 5.14
C PHE A 164 17.22 -6.98 4.78
N VAL A 165 16.43 -7.50 5.72
CA VAL A 165 14.97 -7.56 5.64
C VAL A 165 14.39 -6.88 6.88
N PHE A 166 13.49 -5.95 6.68
CA PHE A 166 12.75 -5.24 7.72
C PHE A 166 11.30 -5.72 7.73
N MET A 167 10.78 -5.99 8.92
CA MET A 167 9.40 -6.42 9.10
C MET A 167 8.73 -5.53 10.14
N ASP A 168 7.55 -5.04 9.81
CA ASP A 168 6.76 -4.16 10.68
C ASP A 168 5.27 -4.28 10.34
N CYS A 169 4.40 -3.81 11.22
CA CYS A 169 2.97 -3.77 10.95
C CYS A 169 2.34 -2.40 11.28
N ILE A 170 1.25 -2.12 10.60
CA ILE A 170 0.43 -0.94 10.86
C ILE A 170 -1.01 -1.38 11.12
N HIS A 171 -1.57 -0.93 12.23
CA HIS A 171 -2.96 -1.24 12.58
C HIS A 171 -3.93 -0.28 11.92
N TYR A 172 -5.02 -0.84 11.39
CA TYR A 172 -6.13 -0.14 10.75
C TYR A 172 -7.47 -0.63 11.27
N LYS A 173 -8.49 0.20 11.15
CA LYS A 173 -9.87 -0.19 11.40
C LYS A 173 -10.53 -0.56 10.07
N VAL A 174 -11.12 -1.74 10.01
CA VAL A 174 -11.80 -2.27 8.83
C VAL A 174 -13.20 -2.71 9.21
N ARG A 175 -14.17 -2.50 8.33
CA ARG A 175 -15.55 -2.97 8.52
C ARG A 175 -15.70 -4.35 7.91
N GLU A 176 -16.22 -5.29 8.68
CA GLU A 176 -16.56 -6.63 8.26
C GLU A 176 -17.86 -7.05 8.96
N ASP A 177 -18.82 -7.55 8.21
CA ASP A 177 -20.14 -7.99 8.71
C ASP A 177 -20.81 -6.99 9.68
N GLY A 178 -20.77 -5.70 9.33
CA GLY A 178 -21.35 -4.62 10.13
C GLY A 178 -20.55 -4.19 11.36
N ARG A 179 -19.45 -4.89 11.70
CA ARG A 179 -18.58 -4.59 12.84
C ARG A 179 -17.32 -3.88 12.40
N ILE A 180 -16.73 -3.10 13.30
CA ILE A 180 -15.42 -2.47 13.09
C ILE A 180 -14.38 -3.30 13.82
N LEU A 181 -13.47 -3.91 13.06
CA LEU A 181 -12.40 -4.76 13.55
C LEU A 181 -11.04 -4.05 13.41
N SER A 182 -10.11 -4.37 14.30
CA SER A 182 -8.71 -4.01 14.12
C SER A 182 -8.06 -5.02 13.19
N ARG A 183 -7.41 -4.53 12.13
CA ARG A 183 -6.60 -5.31 11.18
C ARG A 183 -5.18 -4.82 11.20
N ALA A 184 -4.22 -5.72 11.04
CA ALA A 184 -2.82 -5.37 10.84
C ALA A 184 -2.45 -5.49 9.37
N ALA A 185 -1.85 -4.45 8.81
CA ALA A 185 -1.16 -4.52 7.54
C ALA A 185 0.30 -4.83 7.82
N TYR A 186 0.73 -6.01 7.43
CA TYR A 186 2.09 -6.52 7.59
C TYR A 186 2.91 -6.14 6.36
N ILE A 187 4.05 -5.55 6.60
CA ILE A 187 4.91 -5.00 5.58
C ILE A 187 6.28 -5.63 5.72
N VAL A 188 6.80 -6.18 4.62
CA VAL A 188 8.15 -6.70 4.52
C VAL A 188 8.90 -5.89 3.47
N LEU A 189 10.02 -5.31 3.87
CA LEU A 189 10.88 -4.50 3.02
C LEU A 189 12.29 -5.10 3.04
N GLY A 190 12.87 -5.34 1.87
CA GLY A 190 14.24 -5.81 1.71
C GLY A 190 15.18 -4.74 1.17
N ILE A 191 16.47 -4.94 1.38
CA ILE A 191 17.54 -4.30 0.61
C ILE A 191 18.15 -5.37 -0.27
N THR A 192 18.17 -5.15 -1.58
CA THR A 192 18.76 -6.08 -2.55
C THR A 192 20.30 -6.12 -2.40
N ALA A 193 20.93 -7.12 -2.98
CA ALA A 193 22.39 -7.21 -3.03
C ALA A 193 23.04 -5.98 -3.71
N ASP A 194 22.32 -5.35 -4.65
CA ASP A 194 22.74 -4.11 -5.31
C ASP A 194 22.51 -2.85 -4.46
N GLY A 195 21.89 -2.96 -3.28
CA GLY A 195 21.64 -1.84 -2.36
C GLY A 195 20.37 -1.05 -2.61
N TYR A 196 19.45 -1.55 -3.41
CA TYR A 196 18.15 -0.92 -3.63
C TYR A 196 17.09 -1.46 -2.66
N LYS A 197 16.11 -0.61 -2.35
CA LYS A 197 14.96 -0.98 -1.53
C LYS A 197 13.94 -1.72 -2.37
N ASP A 198 13.39 -2.80 -1.85
CA ASP A 198 12.32 -3.57 -2.48
C ASP A 198 11.23 -3.90 -1.45
N ILE A 199 9.97 -3.67 -1.79
CA ILE A 199 8.82 -4.04 -0.95
C ILE A 199 8.47 -5.49 -1.28
N LEU A 200 8.82 -6.41 -0.40
CA LEU A 200 8.68 -7.85 -0.64
C LEU A 200 7.26 -8.35 -0.46
N SER A 201 6.55 -7.81 0.54
CA SER A 201 5.18 -8.22 0.84
C SER A 201 4.38 -7.11 1.52
N ILE A 202 3.08 -7.06 1.23
CA ILE A 202 2.06 -6.30 1.95
C ILE A 202 0.87 -7.23 2.09
N THR A 203 0.52 -7.59 3.32
CA THR A 203 -0.60 -8.49 3.60
C THR A 203 -1.45 -7.94 4.73
N VAL A 204 -2.77 -8.00 4.58
CA VAL A 204 -3.71 -7.60 5.64
C VAL A 204 -4.23 -8.84 6.35
N GLY A 205 -4.18 -8.81 7.69
CA GLY A 205 -4.61 -9.94 8.51
C GLY A 205 -5.22 -9.53 9.84
N ALA A 206 -5.86 -10.49 10.51
CA ALA A 206 -6.65 -10.24 11.71
C ALA A 206 -5.81 -9.93 12.95
N ASN A 207 -4.70 -10.64 13.17
CA ASN A 207 -3.89 -10.53 14.40
C ASN A 207 -2.42 -10.88 14.14
N GLU A 208 -1.53 -10.24 14.91
CA GLU A 208 -0.11 -10.56 14.99
C GLU A 208 0.09 -11.87 15.76
N THR A 209 0.25 -12.95 15.03
CA THR A 209 0.60 -14.25 15.62
C THR A 209 1.89 -14.79 14.99
N SER A 210 2.65 -15.57 15.74
CA SER A 210 3.83 -16.28 15.25
C SER A 210 3.52 -17.13 14.01
N LYS A 211 2.32 -17.74 13.97
CA LYS A 211 1.84 -18.53 12.82
C LYS A 211 1.67 -17.67 11.56
N PHE A 212 1.20 -16.44 11.71
CA PHE A 212 1.05 -15.52 10.58
C PHE A 212 2.41 -15.12 10.01
N TRP A 213 3.37 -14.78 10.89
CA TRP A 213 4.74 -14.46 10.48
C TRP A 213 5.44 -15.65 9.82
N LEU A 214 5.25 -16.84 10.35
CA LEU A 214 5.76 -18.07 9.74
C LEU A 214 5.21 -18.25 8.31
N GLY A 215 3.91 -18.02 8.11
CA GLY A 215 3.28 -18.06 6.78
C GLY A 215 3.91 -17.07 5.80
N MET A 216 4.16 -15.83 6.23
CA MET A 216 4.80 -14.79 5.41
C MET A 216 6.25 -15.15 5.05
N LEU A 217 7.03 -15.65 6.00
CA LEU A 217 8.42 -16.06 5.74
C LEU A 217 8.49 -17.25 4.77
N ASN A 218 7.57 -18.22 4.89
CA ASN A 218 7.45 -19.31 3.92
C ASN A 218 7.03 -18.80 2.54
N ASP A 219 6.15 -17.79 2.43
CA ASP A 219 5.80 -17.16 1.17
C ASP A 219 7.03 -16.53 0.50
N LEU A 220 7.86 -15.80 1.23
CA LEU A 220 9.12 -15.26 0.71
C LEU A 220 10.02 -16.37 0.16
N LYS A 221 10.14 -17.48 0.89
CA LYS A 221 10.94 -18.63 0.46
C LYS A 221 10.39 -19.29 -0.80
N ASN A 222 9.08 -19.47 -0.89
CA ASN A 222 8.39 -20.02 -2.06
C ASN A 222 8.54 -19.12 -3.29
N ARG A 223 8.66 -17.80 -3.09
CA ARG A 223 8.88 -16.82 -4.15
C ARG A 223 10.35 -16.64 -4.53
N GLY A 224 11.25 -17.44 -3.97
CA GLY A 224 12.63 -17.53 -4.39
C GLY A 224 13.68 -17.00 -3.42
N VAL A 225 13.30 -16.40 -2.27
CA VAL A 225 14.27 -15.92 -1.28
C VAL A 225 14.93 -17.11 -0.59
N GLN A 226 16.16 -17.41 -0.97
CA GLN A 226 16.94 -18.53 -0.43
C GLN A 226 17.65 -18.16 0.87
N ASP A 227 18.14 -16.93 0.96
CA ASP A 227 18.92 -16.46 2.11
C ASP A 227 18.65 -15.00 2.48
N VAL A 228 18.68 -14.74 3.80
CA VAL A 228 18.61 -13.42 4.42
C VAL A 228 19.69 -13.34 5.48
N LEU A 229 20.58 -12.31 5.43
CA LEU A 229 21.63 -12.19 6.43
C LEU A 229 21.08 -11.59 7.74
N PHE A 230 20.26 -10.54 7.63
CA PHE A 230 19.73 -9.82 8.79
C PHE A 230 18.24 -9.59 8.71
N PHE A 231 17.50 -9.99 9.73
CA PHE A 231 16.15 -9.54 9.99
C PHE A 231 16.16 -8.43 11.04
N CYS A 232 15.73 -7.23 10.63
CA CYS A 232 15.55 -6.08 11.52
C CYS A 232 14.08 -5.96 11.88
N VAL A 233 13.71 -6.30 13.11
CA VAL A 233 12.32 -6.47 13.54
C VAL A 233 11.99 -5.61 14.75
N ASP A 234 10.71 -5.27 14.91
CA ASP A 234 10.17 -4.81 16.18
C ASP A 234 10.10 -6.01 17.14
N GLY A 235 10.36 -5.83 18.41
CA GLY A 235 10.44 -6.90 19.39
C GLY A 235 9.10 -7.60 19.70
N LEU A 236 8.33 -7.97 18.67
CA LEU A 236 7.07 -8.71 18.80
C LEU A 236 7.33 -10.19 19.13
N ALA A 237 6.48 -10.73 19.98
CA ALA A 237 6.55 -12.15 20.36
C ALA A 237 6.35 -13.07 19.13
N GLY A 238 7.15 -14.13 19.04
CA GLY A 238 7.04 -15.13 17.99
C GLY A 238 7.81 -14.84 16.70
N PHE A 239 8.44 -13.66 16.56
CA PHE A 239 9.31 -13.40 15.41
C PHE A 239 10.55 -14.28 15.39
N LYS A 240 11.21 -14.40 16.53
CA LYS A 240 12.47 -15.15 16.67
C LYS A 240 12.30 -16.61 16.25
N GLU A 241 11.25 -17.24 16.76
CA GLU A 241 10.90 -18.62 16.45
C GLU A 241 10.52 -18.82 14.98
N ALA A 242 9.74 -17.90 14.42
CA ALA A 242 9.32 -17.97 13.03
C ALA A 242 10.52 -17.79 12.08
N ILE A 243 11.42 -16.83 12.36
CA ILE A 243 12.62 -16.59 11.56
C ILE A 243 13.57 -17.80 11.65
N ALA A 244 13.83 -18.32 12.85
CA ALA A 244 14.70 -19.46 13.06
C ALA A 244 14.19 -20.74 12.34
N ALA A 245 12.87 -20.90 12.22
CA ALA A 245 12.27 -22.03 11.52
C ALA A 245 12.46 -21.99 9.99
N VAL A 246 12.48 -20.81 9.38
CA VAL A 246 12.54 -20.65 7.90
C VAL A 246 13.93 -20.27 7.42
N TYR A 247 14.62 -19.40 8.16
CA TYR A 247 15.95 -18.86 7.87
C TYR A 247 16.87 -19.02 9.10
N PRO A 248 17.29 -20.27 9.42
CA PRO A 248 18.03 -20.56 10.65
C PRO A 248 19.38 -19.86 10.74
N ASP A 249 20.00 -19.54 9.62
CA ASP A 249 21.30 -18.87 9.55
C ASP A 249 21.20 -17.33 9.57
N ALA A 250 19.98 -16.79 9.58
CA ALA A 250 19.77 -15.36 9.62
C ALA A 250 20.01 -14.80 11.03
N GLN A 251 20.66 -13.64 11.09
CA GLN A 251 20.80 -12.90 12.34
C GLN A 251 19.57 -12.01 12.56
N ILE A 252 19.14 -11.93 13.81
CA ILE A 252 17.99 -11.11 14.21
C ILE A 252 18.50 -9.91 14.96
N GLN A 253 18.17 -8.73 14.48
CA GLN A 253 18.40 -7.46 15.15
C GLN A 253 17.10 -6.85 15.61
N ARG A 254 16.95 -6.72 16.90
CA ARG A 254 15.82 -5.97 17.46
C ARG A 254 16.04 -4.47 17.30
N CYS A 255 15.02 -3.77 16.86
CA CYS A 255 15.09 -2.33 16.63
C CYS A 255 15.34 -1.56 17.95
N VAL A 256 16.47 -0.92 18.03
CA VAL A 256 16.88 -0.09 19.17
C VAL A 256 15.90 1.05 19.43
N ILE A 257 15.40 1.69 18.38
CA ILE A 257 14.48 2.83 18.51
C ILE A 257 13.12 2.39 19.03
N HIS A 258 12.60 1.24 18.58
CA HIS A 258 11.36 0.67 19.14
C HIS A 258 11.54 0.26 20.61
N MET A 259 12.69 -0.30 20.96
CA MET A 259 13.03 -0.62 22.34
C MET A 259 13.01 0.64 23.21
N LEU A 260 13.65 1.72 22.76
CA LEU A 260 13.66 3.00 23.46
C LEU A 260 12.24 3.59 23.61
N ARG A 261 11.44 3.58 22.55
CA ARG A 261 10.04 4.03 22.60
C ARG A 261 9.18 3.20 23.56
N ASN A 262 9.44 1.90 23.65
CA ASN A 262 8.75 1.03 24.61
C ASN A 262 9.13 1.40 26.07
N SER A 263 10.38 1.77 26.31
CA SER A 263 10.82 2.27 27.62
C SER A 263 10.13 3.57 28.00
N PHE A 264 9.83 4.45 27.04
CA PHE A 264 9.12 5.73 27.31
C PHE A 264 7.74 5.59 27.95
N LYS A 265 7.08 4.42 27.76
CA LYS A 265 5.78 4.14 28.40
C LYS A 265 5.84 4.14 29.93
N TYR A 266 7.03 3.95 30.48
CA TYR A 266 7.30 3.88 31.92
C TYR A 266 7.98 5.15 32.46
N VAL A 267 8.21 6.17 31.61
CA VAL A 267 8.95 7.40 31.96
C VAL A 267 8.02 8.61 31.92
N ASN A 268 8.09 9.45 32.96
CA ASN A 268 7.30 10.68 33.00
C ASN A 268 7.71 11.63 31.87
N TYR A 269 6.75 12.38 31.35
CA TYR A 269 6.95 13.29 30.22
C TYR A 269 8.09 14.30 30.45
N SER A 270 8.22 14.84 31.67
CA SER A 270 9.30 15.77 32.06
C SER A 270 10.72 15.22 31.86
N ASP A 271 10.87 13.89 32.03
CA ASP A 271 12.16 13.23 32.00
C ASP A 271 12.50 12.61 30.64
N LEU A 272 11.51 12.45 29.73
CA LEU A 272 11.65 11.78 28.46
C LEU A 272 12.85 12.28 27.63
N LYS A 273 13.02 13.61 27.57
CA LYS A 273 14.10 14.23 26.80
C LYS A 273 15.49 13.83 27.32
N LYS A 274 15.67 13.90 28.65
CA LYS A 274 16.93 13.53 29.27
C LYS A 274 17.16 12.03 29.18
N PHE A 275 16.19 11.21 29.55
CA PHE A 275 16.23 9.76 29.42
C PHE A 275 16.60 9.31 28.02
N SER A 276 15.95 9.86 26.98
CA SER A 276 16.28 9.56 25.59
C SER A 276 17.71 9.99 25.20
N SER A 277 18.19 11.12 25.73
CA SER A 277 19.54 11.60 25.48
C SER A 277 20.60 10.69 26.12
N ASP A 278 20.34 10.24 27.34
CA ASP A 278 21.26 9.39 28.09
C ASP A 278 21.40 8.00 27.40
N PHE A 279 20.29 7.43 26.92
CA PHE A 279 20.34 6.16 26.17
C PHE A 279 21.07 6.25 24.81
N LYS A 280 21.28 7.45 24.26
CA LYS A 280 22.11 7.61 23.05
C LYS A 280 23.56 7.17 23.29
N SER A 281 24.10 7.35 24.49
CA SER A 281 25.46 6.90 24.83
C SER A 281 25.60 5.38 24.74
N VAL A 282 24.52 4.63 25.06
CA VAL A 282 24.51 3.17 24.95
C VAL A 282 24.60 2.73 23.49
N TYR A 283 23.63 3.11 22.66
CA TYR A 283 23.57 2.56 21.30
C TYR A 283 24.52 3.24 20.30
N ASN A 284 25.12 4.38 20.65
CA ASN A 284 26.20 5.00 19.90
C ASN A 284 27.60 4.63 20.42
N ALA A 285 27.71 3.74 21.40
CA ALA A 285 28.97 3.29 21.91
C ALA A 285 29.83 2.61 20.82
N PRO A 286 31.17 2.73 20.89
CA PRO A 286 32.08 2.18 19.88
C PRO A 286 32.06 0.65 19.84
N ASN A 287 31.77 -0.01 20.96
CA ASN A 287 31.66 -1.47 21.08
C ASN A 287 30.71 -1.87 22.21
N GLU A 288 30.44 -3.15 22.32
CA GLU A 288 29.50 -3.70 23.30
C GLU A 288 29.93 -3.47 24.75
N THR A 289 31.25 -3.59 25.05
CA THR A 289 31.78 -3.36 26.40
C THR A 289 31.53 -1.92 26.84
N ALA A 290 31.78 -0.96 25.98
CA ALA A 290 31.51 0.45 26.27
C ALA A 290 30.01 0.69 26.43
N ALA A 291 29.17 0.05 25.62
CA ALA A 291 27.72 0.14 25.70
C ALA A 291 27.16 -0.40 27.03
N LEU A 292 27.68 -1.54 27.50
CA LEU A 292 27.33 -2.09 28.81
C LEU A 292 27.74 -1.17 29.95
N SER A 293 28.92 -0.55 29.85
CA SER A 293 29.37 0.44 30.85
C SER A 293 28.41 1.65 30.92
N GLU A 294 27.94 2.12 29.77
CA GLU A 294 26.97 3.21 29.72
C GLU A 294 25.60 2.80 30.25
N LEU A 295 25.16 1.55 29.96
CA LEU A 295 23.91 1.01 30.50
C LEU A 295 23.93 0.89 32.04
N GLU A 296 25.06 0.50 32.64
CA GLU A 296 25.22 0.48 34.10
C GLU A 296 25.12 1.89 34.72
N LYS A 297 25.70 2.93 34.05
CA LYS A 297 25.53 4.32 34.48
C LYS A 297 24.07 4.74 34.47
N ILE A 298 23.36 4.41 33.40
CA ILE A 298 21.93 4.67 33.23
C ILE A 298 21.13 3.95 34.31
N LYS A 299 21.47 2.72 34.64
CA LYS A 299 20.86 1.95 35.74
C LYS A 299 21.06 2.64 37.08
N GLY A 300 22.26 3.16 37.34
CA GLY A 300 22.55 3.94 38.55
C GLY A 300 21.69 5.22 38.64
N GLU A 301 21.49 5.92 37.55
CA GLU A 301 20.74 7.18 37.50
C GLU A 301 19.22 6.98 37.48
N TRP A 302 18.72 6.10 36.63
CA TRP A 302 17.30 5.93 36.32
C TRP A 302 16.67 4.69 36.94
N GLY A 303 17.45 3.67 37.32
CA GLY A 303 16.96 2.36 37.75
C GLY A 303 16.04 2.41 38.97
N LYS A 304 16.31 3.32 39.94
CA LYS A 304 15.43 3.52 41.11
C LYS A 304 14.11 4.17 40.74
N LYS A 305 14.14 5.15 39.81
CA LYS A 305 12.97 5.94 39.40
C LYS A 305 12.11 5.21 38.37
N TYR A 306 12.76 4.51 37.43
CA TYR A 306 12.09 3.85 36.28
C TYR A 306 12.63 2.41 36.10
N PRO A 307 12.44 1.51 37.07
CA PRO A 307 13.06 0.17 37.06
C PRO A 307 12.64 -0.64 35.82
N TYR A 308 11.37 -0.59 35.43
CA TYR A 308 10.87 -1.31 34.24
C TYR A 308 11.43 -0.77 32.92
N ALA A 309 11.67 0.54 32.80
CA ALA A 309 12.25 1.13 31.61
C ALA A 309 13.69 0.67 31.40
N VAL A 310 14.46 0.52 32.48
CA VAL A 310 15.88 0.10 32.44
C VAL A 310 15.98 -1.43 32.30
N SER A 311 15.25 -2.19 33.12
CA SER A 311 15.31 -3.68 33.08
C SER A 311 14.86 -4.23 31.72
N ASN A 312 14.02 -3.52 30.96
CA ASN A 312 13.66 -3.91 29.61
C ASN A 312 14.89 -4.00 28.68
N TRP A 313 15.91 -3.15 28.88
CA TRP A 313 17.16 -3.20 28.13
C TRP A 313 18.04 -4.35 28.59
N GLU A 314 18.15 -4.56 29.89
CA GLU A 314 18.96 -5.64 30.45
C GLU A 314 18.43 -7.01 29.99
N ASN A 315 17.12 -7.22 30.11
CA ASN A 315 16.46 -8.49 29.78
C ASN A 315 16.48 -8.83 28.27
N ASN A 316 16.70 -7.84 27.41
CA ASN A 316 16.70 -8.02 25.97
C ASN A 316 18.05 -7.63 25.34
N TRP A 317 19.12 -7.57 26.16
CA TRP A 317 20.42 -7.09 25.70
C TRP A 317 20.97 -7.88 24.52
N GLU A 318 20.92 -9.19 24.56
CA GLU A 318 21.41 -10.07 23.48
C GLU A 318 20.74 -9.78 22.14
N ASP A 319 19.42 -9.54 22.14
CA ASP A 319 18.68 -9.25 20.91
C ASP A 319 18.94 -7.84 20.38
N VAL A 320 19.38 -6.92 21.25
CA VAL A 320 19.64 -5.52 20.91
C VAL A 320 21.10 -5.30 20.54
N SER A 321 22.05 -5.98 21.22
CA SER A 321 23.49 -5.71 21.11
C SER A 321 24.14 -6.35 19.88
N SER A 322 23.45 -7.22 19.15
CA SER A 322 24.02 -7.98 18.02
C SER A 322 24.71 -7.10 16.97
N PHE A 323 24.29 -5.84 16.80
CA PHE A 323 24.88 -4.92 15.83
C PHE A 323 26.29 -4.42 16.22
N PHE A 324 26.71 -4.51 17.50
CA PHE A 324 28.03 -4.01 17.93
C PHE A 324 29.22 -4.75 17.31
N GLN A 325 29.01 -5.94 16.78
CA GLN A 325 30.05 -6.70 16.08
C GLN A 325 30.33 -6.19 14.66
N PHE A 326 29.55 -5.24 14.16
CA PHE A 326 29.67 -4.72 12.79
C PHE A 326 30.24 -3.30 12.76
N SER A 327 30.68 -2.88 11.58
CA SER A 327 31.12 -1.51 11.34
C SER A 327 29.97 -0.50 11.42
N ASP A 328 30.31 0.77 11.58
CA ASP A 328 29.32 1.86 11.68
C ASP A 328 28.36 1.93 10.49
N ASP A 329 28.82 1.63 9.27
CA ASP A 329 27.97 1.66 8.07
C ASP A 329 26.93 0.55 8.11
N ILE A 330 27.29 -0.67 8.51
CA ILE A 330 26.36 -1.79 8.69
C ILE A 330 25.45 -1.51 9.88
N ARG A 331 25.99 -1.04 11.02
CA ARG A 331 25.19 -0.71 12.20
C ARG A 331 24.08 0.27 11.88
N ARG A 332 24.34 1.33 11.12
CA ARG A 332 23.36 2.35 10.73
C ARG A 332 22.17 1.78 9.96
N ILE A 333 22.36 0.68 9.25
CA ILE A 333 21.26 -0.01 8.57
C ILE A 333 20.45 -0.81 9.57
N MET A 334 21.10 -1.49 10.51
CA MET A 334 20.52 -2.50 11.39
C MET A 334 19.78 -1.92 12.60
N TYR A 335 20.41 -0.97 13.33
CA TYR A 335 19.88 -0.54 14.63
C TYR A 335 18.64 0.33 14.54
N THR A 336 18.30 0.81 13.34
CA THR A 336 17.08 1.62 13.12
C THR A 336 16.17 0.99 12.08
N THR A 337 14.88 1.00 12.34
CA THR A 337 13.85 0.68 11.34
C THR A 337 13.41 1.92 10.54
N ASN A 338 14.23 2.96 10.48
CA ASN A 338 13.90 4.21 9.78
C ASN A 338 13.49 3.98 8.31
N ILE A 339 14.03 2.96 7.67
CA ILE A 339 13.72 2.60 6.29
C ILE A 339 12.25 2.19 6.17
N ILE A 340 11.82 1.21 6.97
CA ILE A 340 10.42 0.75 6.96
C ILE A 340 9.50 1.77 7.61
N GLU A 341 9.95 2.49 8.65
CA GLU A 341 9.18 3.61 9.23
C GLU A 341 8.92 4.72 8.20
N GLY A 342 9.89 4.99 7.32
CA GLY A 342 9.74 5.93 6.21
C GLY A 342 8.64 5.50 5.24
N LEU A 343 8.59 4.21 4.91
CA LEU A 343 7.52 3.61 4.10
C LEU A 343 6.17 3.68 4.83
N ASN A 344 6.14 3.28 6.11
CA ASN A 344 4.94 3.32 6.95
C ASN A 344 4.37 4.74 7.10
N ARG A 345 5.23 5.75 7.14
CA ARG A 345 4.82 7.17 7.13
C ARG A 345 4.11 7.53 5.82
N GLN A 346 4.56 7.02 4.67
CA GLN A 346 3.87 7.26 3.41
C GLN A 346 2.50 6.56 3.39
N TYR A 347 2.40 5.33 3.90
CA TYR A 347 1.12 4.65 4.05
C TYR A 347 0.17 5.41 4.97
N ARG A 348 0.64 5.83 6.15
CA ARG A 348 -0.18 6.65 7.07
C ARG A 348 -0.63 7.97 6.43
N LYS A 349 0.19 8.58 5.58
CA LYS A 349 -0.18 9.81 4.87
C LYS A 349 -1.39 9.61 3.97
N VAL A 350 -1.45 8.51 3.21
CA VAL A 350 -2.57 8.23 2.29
C VAL A 350 -3.79 7.63 2.99
N THR A 351 -3.60 7.02 4.17
CA THR A 351 -4.69 6.42 4.95
C THR A 351 -5.27 7.35 6.02
N LYS A 352 -4.62 8.48 6.31
CA LYS A 352 -4.97 9.40 7.41
C LYS A 352 -6.42 9.91 7.33
N THR A 353 -6.94 10.13 6.13
CA THR A 353 -8.30 10.64 5.91
C THR A 353 -9.39 9.58 6.14
N LYS A 354 -9.00 8.30 6.26
CA LYS A 354 -9.94 7.18 6.41
C LYS A 354 -9.87 6.63 7.82
N SER A 355 -10.88 6.92 8.62
CA SER A 355 -10.99 6.38 9.98
C SER A 355 -11.29 4.88 9.98
N VAL A 356 -12.05 4.37 8.98
CA VAL A 356 -12.43 2.97 8.82
C VAL A 356 -12.42 2.63 7.34
N PHE A 357 -11.80 1.51 6.97
CA PHE A 357 -11.86 0.96 5.62
C PHE A 357 -13.10 0.10 5.43
N PRO A 358 -13.72 0.09 4.23
CA PRO A 358 -14.93 -0.70 3.98
C PRO A 358 -14.67 -2.21 3.92
N SER A 359 -13.42 -2.64 3.61
CA SER A 359 -13.00 -4.05 3.57
C SER A 359 -11.46 -4.15 3.61
N ASP A 360 -10.95 -5.36 3.91
CA ASP A 360 -9.52 -5.70 3.83
C ASP A 360 -8.99 -5.45 2.41
N THR A 361 -9.74 -5.84 1.39
CA THR A 361 -9.38 -5.60 -0.02
C THR A 361 -9.24 -4.10 -0.36
N ALA A 362 -10.09 -3.24 0.21
CA ALA A 362 -9.98 -1.80 -0.01
C ALA A 362 -8.71 -1.21 0.63
N LEU A 363 -8.30 -1.74 1.78
CA LEU A 363 -7.05 -1.40 2.44
C LEU A 363 -5.85 -1.89 1.61
N GLU A 364 -5.84 -3.15 1.16
CA GLU A 364 -4.76 -3.71 0.32
C GLU A 364 -4.57 -2.92 -0.97
N LYS A 365 -5.65 -2.63 -1.70
CA LYS A 365 -5.60 -1.79 -2.91
C LYS A 365 -4.92 -0.45 -2.65
N MET A 366 -5.29 0.22 -1.57
CA MET A 366 -4.73 1.53 -1.25
C MET A 366 -3.25 1.45 -0.91
N LEU A 367 -2.83 0.47 -0.11
CA LEU A 367 -1.43 0.28 0.26
C LEU A 367 -0.58 -0.08 -0.96
N TYR A 368 -1.05 -1.00 -1.81
CA TYR A 368 -0.37 -1.38 -3.04
C TYR A 368 -0.17 -0.18 -3.99
N LEU A 369 -1.24 0.56 -4.28
CA LEU A 369 -1.17 1.72 -5.17
C LEU A 369 -0.28 2.84 -4.60
N ALA A 370 -0.31 3.03 -3.28
CA ALA A 370 0.61 3.95 -2.60
C ALA A 370 2.07 3.50 -2.72
N SER A 371 2.33 2.18 -2.66
CA SER A 371 3.66 1.60 -2.86
C SER A 371 4.25 1.95 -4.22
N GLY A 372 3.47 1.88 -5.29
CA GLY A 372 3.91 2.28 -6.63
C GLY A 372 4.40 3.73 -6.68
N ASN A 373 3.74 4.65 -5.94
CA ASN A 373 4.18 6.04 -5.83
C ASN A 373 5.45 6.21 -4.99
N VAL A 374 5.70 5.33 -4.03
CA VAL A 374 6.90 5.35 -3.18
C VAL A 374 8.09 4.78 -3.93
N VAL A 375 7.92 3.61 -4.57
CA VAL A 375 8.97 2.92 -5.32
C VAL A 375 9.52 3.79 -6.45
N LYS A 376 8.68 4.55 -7.15
CA LYS A 376 9.11 5.52 -8.19
C LYS A 376 10.12 6.55 -7.68
N LYS A 377 10.17 6.80 -6.36
CA LYS A 377 11.12 7.73 -5.73
C LYS A 377 12.39 7.04 -5.22
N TRP A 378 12.43 5.72 -5.21
CA TRP A 378 13.57 4.94 -4.74
C TRP A 378 14.54 4.66 -5.87
N THR A 379 15.11 5.71 -6.44
CA THR A 379 16.00 5.64 -7.59
C THR A 379 17.49 5.51 -7.22
N GLN A 380 17.80 5.64 -5.92
CA GLN A 380 19.18 5.62 -5.45
C GLN A 380 19.44 4.39 -4.57
N ARG A 381 20.65 3.86 -4.70
CA ARG A 381 21.21 2.84 -3.82
C ARG A 381 21.34 3.39 -2.40
N TYR A 382 21.41 2.51 -1.43
CA TYR A 382 21.74 2.89 -0.06
C TYR A 382 23.14 3.55 -0.01
N ARG A 383 23.26 4.58 0.83
CA ARG A 383 24.51 5.34 0.93
C ARG A 383 25.66 4.42 1.36
N ASN A 384 26.85 4.59 0.79
CA ASN A 384 28.06 3.80 1.04
C ASN A 384 27.87 2.29 0.80
N TRP A 385 26.94 1.90 -0.08
CA TRP A 385 26.59 0.49 -0.27
C TRP A 385 27.78 -0.39 -0.67
N ASP A 386 28.67 0.10 -1.52
CA ASP A 386 29.84 -0.67 -1.94
C ASP A 386 30.75 -1.03 -0.76
N GLN A 387 30.90 -0.13 0.21
CA GLN A 387 31.65 -0.41 1.45
C GLN A 387 30.92 -1.42 2.33
N VAL A 388 29.60 -1.28 2.49
CA VAL A 388 28.76 -2.23 3.22
C VAL A 388 28.82 -3.62 2.57
N LEU A 389 28.67 -3.70 1.25
CA LEU A 389 28.71 -4.97 0.51
C LEU A 389 30.06 -5.66 0.64
N ASN A 390 31.17 -4.93 0.46
CA ASN A 390 32.52 -5.48 0.61
C ASN A 390 32.76 -6.04 2.01
N GLN A 391 32.31 -5.34 3.05
CA GLN A 391 32.42 -5.84 4.43
C GLN A 391 31.57 -7.10 4.65
N MET A 392 30.36 -7.14 4.10
CA MET A 392 29.50 -8.33 4.18
C MET A 392 30.11 -9.52 3.42
N ILE A 393 30.75 -9.29 2.26
CA ILE A 393 31.48 -10.32 1.53
C ILE A 393 32.62 -10.91 2.39
N VAL A 394 33.39 -10.05 3.06
CA VAL A 394 34.44 -10.50 3.98
C VAL A 394 33.88 -11.34 5.13
N LEU A 395 32.74 -10.95 5.70
CA LEU A 395 32.14 -11.63 6.86
C LEU A 395 31.40 -12.92 6.49
N TYR A 396 30.71 -12.95 5.35
CA TYR A 396 29.82 -14.04 4.98
C TYR A 396 30.31 -14.89 3.80
N GLY A 397 31.36 -14.46 3.09
CA GLY A 397 32.02 -15.22 2.03
C GLY A 397 31.05 -15.78 0.99
N ASP A 398 31.17 -17.09 0.73
CA ASP A 398 30.37 -17.81 -0.26
C ASP A 398 28.86 -17.74 -0.01
N ARG A 399 28.45 -17.53 1.24
CA ARG A 399 27.02 -17.39 1.57
C ARG A 399 26.37 -16.21 0.83
N LEU A 400 27.12 -15.12 0.65
CA LEU A 400 26.64 -13.95 -0.07
C LEU A 400 27.05 -13.97 -1.55
N THR A 401 28.33 -14.32 -1.85
CA THR A 401 28.90 -14.20 -3.21
C THR A 401 28.25 -15.12 -4.23
N ARG A 402 27.66 -16.26 -3.79
CA ARG A 402 26.92 -17.17 -4.69
C ARG A 402 25.67 -16.55 -5.33
N TYR A 403 25.22 -15.41 -4.84
CA TYR A 403 24.02 -14.72 -5.29
C TYR A 403 24.31 -13.33 -5.90
N LEU A 404 25.57 -12.93 -5.98
CA LEU A 404 26.03 -11.72 -6.67
C LEU A 404 26.38 -12.05 -8.13
#